data_21cd16350058453ae3435b8caba977d8
#
_entry.id   21cd16350058453ae3435b8caba977d8
#
_cell.length_a   1.000
_cell.length_b   1.000
_cell.length_c   1.000
_cell.angle_alpha   90.00
_cell.angle_beta   90.00
_cell.angle_gamma   90.00
#
_symmetry.space_group_name_H-M   'P 1'
#
loop_
_entity.id
_entity.type
_entity.pdbx_description
1 polymer ?
#
loop_
_entity_poly.entity_id
_entity_poly.type
_entity_poly.pdbx_seq_one_letter_code
_entity_poly.pdbx_strand_id
1 'polypeptide(L)'
;MHFKILAAAMLILVGIAVFSVYSGSSNEDIQDDNDIIQKIEVNNSNFLEFSKDWDGFETVTIDIDKLRKAADSGHVILRLMGEEYEVKIQEASKNTETEYFYTGPVVGNNESKADLYLQENSFCGSVGLGKPRNVTYNIRPTDEKYNGETVYIVFMQGWEKEKQRLEKMEIDPLQFFLINNDSKKHVMSIEIFDFNNKSVFKENYTMDPEEQISSPKINAELGQYRHEIILDNKFTFEQKIKADYAADVNSSEILYIYVSDDPENPVTLGIAVA
;
A
#
# COMPACT_ATOMS: atom_id res chain seq x y z
N MET A 1 38.45 38.88 -48.72
CA MET A 1 37.08 38.69 -48.24
C MET A 1 36.48 37.31 -48.52
N HIS A 2 37.22 36.40 -49.21
CA HIS A 2 36.77 35.04 -49.57
C HIS A 2 37.17 33.92 -48.60
N PHE A 3 38.14 34.15 -47.71
CA PHE A 3 38.63 33.11 -46.78
C PHE A 3 37.74 32.89 -45.56
N LYS A 4 36.95 33.88 -45.15
CA LYS A 4 36.03 33.75 -44.00
C LYS A 4 34.72 33.02 -44.32
N ILE A 5 34.32 32.98 -45.58
CA ILE A 5 33.11 32.27 -46.02
C ILE A 5 33.36 30.77 -46.16
N LEU A 6 34.57 30.34 -46.53
CA LEU A 6 34.90 28.92 -46.62
C LEU A 6 34.97 28.24 -45.26
N ALA A 7 35.45 28.95 -44.23
CA ALA A 7 35.53 28.41 -42.87
C ALA A 7 34.15 28.18 -42.23
N ALA A 8 33.17 29.07 -42.54
CA ALA A 8 31.80 28.95 -42.05
C ALA A 8 31.05 27.79 -42.73
N ALA A 9 31.28 27.56 -44.01
CA ALA A 9 30.65 26.45 -44.73
C ALA A 9 31.18 25.08 -44.30
N MET A 10 32.45 24.97 -43.89
CA MET A 10 33.03 23.73 -43.41
C MET A 10 32.58 23.36 -42.00
N LEU A 11 32.32 24.35 -41.15
CA LEU A 11 31.74 24.13 -39.81
C LEU A 11 30.31 23.65 -39.85
N ILE A 12 29.49 24.11 -40.81
CA ILE A 12 28.11 23.67 -40.99
C ILE A 12 28.05 22.22 -41.50
N LEU A 13 28.97 21.83 -42.41
CA LEU A 13 29.03 20.45 -42.92
C LEU A 13 29.47 19.44 -41.87
N VAL A 14 30.39 19.80 -40.96
CA VAL A 14 30.80 18.95 -39.85
C VAL A 14 29.67 18.85 -38.79
N GLY A 15 28.91 19.92 -38.55
CA GLY A 15 27.75 19.91 -37.64
C GLY A 15 26.61 19.02 -38.14
N ILE A 16 26.36 18.97 -39.44
CA ILE A 16 25.30 18.13 -40.04
C ILE A 16 25.73 16.64 -40.03
N ALA A 17 27.03 16.36 -40.26
CA ALA A 17 27.54 14.97 -40.22
C ALA A 17 27.51 14.37 -38.79
N VAL A 18 27.66 15.18 -37.74
CA VAL A 18 27.58 14.69 -36.35
C VAL A 18 26.10 14.48 -35.95
N PHE A 19 25.15 15.26 -36.50
CA PHE A 19 23.71 15.10 -36.21
C PHE A 19 23.10 13.89 -36.95
N SER A 20 23.63 13.49 -38.09
CA SER A 20 23.09 12.33 -38.83
C SER A 20 23.63 10.98 -38.34
N VAL A 21 24.66 10.96 -37.49
CA VAL A 21 25.16 9.70 -36.86
C VAL A 21 24.41 9.41 -35.53
N TYR A 22 23.73 10.40 -34.92
CA TYR A 22 22.99 10.22 -33.70
C TYR A 22 21.50 9.87 -33.88
N SER A 23 20.96 9.86 -35.10
CA SER A 23 19.58 9.56 -35.38
C SER A 23 19.33 8.15 -35.94
N GLY A 24 20.28 7.26 -35.78
CA GLY A 24 20.22 5.91 -36.36
C GLY A 24 20.68 4.77 -35.47
N SER A 25 20.50 4.86 -34.15
CA SER A 25 20.43 3.67 -33.29
C SER A 25 18.99 3.51 -32.86
N SER A 26 18.21 2.75 -33.64
CA SER A 26 17.16 1.95 -33.03
C SER A 26 17.89 1.11 -31.99
N ASN A 27 17.81 1.49 -30.71
CA ASN A 27 18.00 0.54 -29.65
C ASN A 27 16.87 -0.49 -29.84
N GLU A 28 17.15 -1.56 -30.60
CA GLU A 28 16.58 -2.84 -30.30
C GLU A 28 16.96 -3.06 -28.83
N ASP A 29 15.99 -2.91 -27.91
CA ASP A 29 16.13 -3.37 -26.55
C ASP A 29 16.56 -4.83 -26.66
N ILE A 30 17.84 -5.09 -26.44
CA ILE A 30 18.34 -6.46 -26.28
C ILE A 30 17.64 -6.94 -25.02
N GLN A 31 16.56 -7.67 -25.22
CA GLN A 31 15.79 -8.32 -24.18
C GLN A 31 16.77 -9.33 -23.56
N ASP A 32 17.30 -9.00 -22.39
CA ASP A 32 18.15 -9.92 -21.63
C ASP A 32 17.24 -11.03 -21.11
N ASP A 33 17.42 -12.26 -21.62
CA ASP A 33 16.66 -13.45 -21.17
C ASP A 33 16.78 -13.71 -19.67
N ASN A 34 17.65 -12.99 -18.98
CA ASN A 34 17.84 -13.06 -17.53
C ASN A 34 16.98 -12.08 -16.72
N ASP A 35 16.29 -11.15 -17.35
CA ASP A 35 15.47 -10.17 -16.62
C ASP A 35 14.31 -10.85 -15.89
N ILE A 36 14.14 -10.49 -14.61
CA ILE A 36 13.02 -10.94 -13.77
C ILE A 36 11.70 -10.28 -14.25
N ILE A 37 11.79 -9.01 -14.66
CA ILE A 37 10.68 -8.18 -15.11
C ILE A 37 10.89 -7.84 -16.58
N GLN A 38 9.93 -8.19 -17.42
CA GLN A 38 9.98 -7.92 -18.86
C GLN A 38 8.85 -6.96 -19.23
N LYS A 39 9.21 -5.83 -19.81
CA LYS A 39 8.24 -4.87 -20.34
C LYS A 39 7.51 -5.45 -21.53
N ILE A 40 6.19 -5.26 -21.56
CA ILE A 40 5.33 -5.69 -22.66
C ILE A 40 4.42 -4.54 -23.06
N GLU A 41 3.96 -4.53 -24.32
CA GLU A 41 2.94 -3.62 -24.79
C GLU A 41 1.60 -4.36 -24.85
N VAL A 42 0.67 -3.97 -23.98
CA VAL A 42 -0.71 -4.47 -23.99
C VAL A 42 -1.64 -3.32 -24.35
N ASN A 43 -2.36 -3.48 -25.44
CA ASN A 43 -3.30 -2.47 -25.93
C ASN A 43 -4.65 -2.63 -25.18
N ASN A 44 -4.68 -2.22 -23.90
CA ASN A 44 -5.89 -2.34 -23.09
C ASN A 44 -6.33 -0.98 -22.56
N SER A 45 -7.49 -0.52 -23.03
CA SER A 45 -8.10 0.75 -22.62
C SER A 45 -8.54 0.76 -21.14
N ASN A 46 -8.70 -0.39 -20.50
CA ASN A 46 -9.14 -0.49 -19.10
C ASN A 46 -8.12 0.08 -18.12
N PHE A 47 -6.83 0.03 -18.45
CA PHE A 47 -5.77 0.60 -17.59
C PHE A 47 -5.77 2.13 -17.59
N LEU A 48 -6.30 2.76 -18.64
CA LEU A 48 -6.34 4.23 -18.77
C LEU A 48 -7.31 4.88 -17.78
N GLU A 49 -8.33 4.17 -17.31
CA GLU A 49 -9.30 4.71 -16.36
C GLU A 49 -8.69 4.87 -14.96
N PHE A 50 -7.80 3.97 -14.57
CA PHE A 50 -7.08 4.01 -13.29
C PHE A 50 -5.85 4.91 -13.30
N SER A 51 -5.34 5.28 -14.48
CA SER A 51 -4.07 6.01 -14.62
C SER A 51 -4.13 7.50 -14.24
N LYS A 52 -5.31 8.05 -13.94
CA LYS A 52 -5.50 9.49 -13.67
C LYS A 52 -4.74 9.97 -12.42
N ASP A 53 -4.56 9.08 -11.46
CA ASP A 53 -3.91 9.39 -10.18
C ASP A 53 -2.43 8.98 -10.16
N TRP A 54 -1.92 8.43 -11.27
CA TRP A 54 -0.52 7.98 -11.37
C TRP A 54 0.34 9.00 -12.11
N ASP A 55 1.63 9.03 -11.75
CA ASP A 55 2.62 9.86 -12.46
C ASP A 55 3.18 9.16 -13.70
N GLY A 56 2.86 7.88 -13.88
CA GLY A 56 3.19 7.04 -15.00
C GLY A 56 2.90 5.58 -14.71
N PHE A 57 2.82 4.75 -15.75
CA PHE A 57 2.68 3.31 -15.61
C PHE A 57 3.30 2.58 -16.81
N GLU A 58 3.60 1.31 -16.61
CA GLU A 58 3.97 0.36 -17.67
C GLU A 58 3.35 -1.00 -17.40
N THR A 59 3.23 -1.83 -18.43
CA THR A 59 2.80 -3.22 -18.33
C THR A 59 3.98 -4.16 -18.50
N VAL A 60 4.03 -5.20 -17.65
CA VAL A 60 5.14 -6.13 -17.60
C VAL A 60 4.66 -7.57 -17.40
N THR A 61 5.50 -8.55 -17.71
CA THR A 61 5.44 -9.90 -17.17
C THR A 61 6.53 -10.09 -16.14
N ILE A 62 6.34 -11.02 -15.20
CA ILE A 62 7.28 -11.28 -14.10
C ILE A 62 7.51 -12.78 -13.98
N ASP A 63 8.78 -13.19 -14.07
CA ASP A 63 9.19 -14.56 -13.76
C ASP A 63 9.25 -14.76 -12.23
N ILE A 64 8.17 -15.33 -11.69
CA ILE A 64 7.99 -15.53 -10.24
C ILE A 64 9.07 -16.45 -9.65
N ASP A 65 9.51 -17.46 -10.41
CA ASP A 65 10.55 -18.38 -9.93
C ASP A 65 11.91 -17.73 -9.87
N LYS A 66 12.27 -16.90 -10.87
CA LYS A 66 13.51 -16.11 -10.83
C LYS A 66 13.46 -15.08 -9.70
N LEU A 67 12.32 -14.40 -9.53
CA LEU A 67 12.13 -13.41 -8.46
C LEU A 67 12.32 -14.06 -7.08
N ARG A 68 11.70 -15.21 -6.83
CA ARG A 68 11.83 -15.95 -5.57
C ARG A 68 13.27 -16.37 -5.32
N LYS A 69 13.94 -16.98 -6.30
CA LYS A 69 15.35 -17.38 -6.19
C LYS A 69 16.26 -16.21 -5.87
N ALA A 70 16.04 -15.06 -6.51
CA ALA A 70 16.80 -13.84 -6.23
C ALA A 70 16.54 -13.33 -4.80
N ALA A 71 15.29 -13.28 -4.37
CA ALA A 71 14.92 -12.87 -3.00
C ALA A 71 15.51 -13.82 -1.93
N ASP A 72 15.47 -15.11 -2.16
CA ASP A 72 16.06 -16.11 -1.27
C ASP A 72 17.60 -16.00 -1.20
N SER A 73 18.23 -15.49 -2.25
CA SER A 73 19.69 -15.20 -2.26
C SER A 73 20.05 -13.92 -1.52
N GLY A 74 19.06 -13.11 -1.11
CA GLY A 74 19.23 -11.88 -0.35
C GLY A 74 19.29 -10.59 -1.19
N HIS A 75 19.23 -10.68 -2.52
CA HIS A 75 19.29 -9.53 -3.42
C HIS A 75 18.31 -9.71 -4.59
N VAL A 76 17.54 -8.66 -4.89
CA VAL A 76 16.62 -8.66 -6.04
C VAL A 76 16.90 -7.41 -6.88
N ILE A 77 17.07 -7.59 -8.18
CA ILE A 77 17.15 -6.49 -9.14
C ILE A 77 15.77 -6.35 -9.79
N LEU A 78 15.14 -5.19 -9.60
CA LEU A 78 13.85 -4.83 -10.17
C LEU A 78 14.05 -3.73 -11.22
N ARG A 79 13.64 -3.99 -12.46
CA ARG A 79 13.62 -2.97 -13.51
C ARG A 79 12.21 -2.38 -13.60
N LEU A 80 12.04 -1.13 -13.14
CA LEU A 80 10.75 -0.44 -13.02
C LEU A 80 10.82 0.89 -13.77
N MET A 81 9.92 1.12 -14.70
CA MET A 81 9.83 2.36 -15.49
C MET A 81 11.16 2.75 -16.17
N GLY A 82 11.89 1.73 -16.66
CA GLY A 82 13.18 1.91 -17.35
C GLY A 82 14.38 2.15 -16.43
N GLU A 83 14.21 2.11 -15.13
CA GLU A 83 15.29 2.22 -14.15
C GLU A 83 15.48 0.92 -13.35
N GLU A 84 16.70 0.67 -12.92
CA GLU A 84 17.08 -0.53 -12.19
C GLU A 84 17.26 -0.24 -10.71
N TYR A 85 16.64 -1.07 -9.86
CA TYR A 85 16.66 -0.96 -8.42
C TYR A 85 17.14 -2.27 -7.81
N GLU A 86 18.30 -2.24 -7.16
CA GLU A 86 18.79 -3.36 -6.36
C GLU A 86 18.19 -3.28 -4.96
N VAL A 87 17.39 -4.27 -4.59
CA VAL A 87 16.80 -4.42 -3.25
C VAL A 87 17.62 -5.43 -2.47
N LYS A 88 18.13 -5.02 -1.29
CA LYS A 88 18.80 -5.90 -0.36
C LYS A 88 17.79 -6.46 0.64
N ILE A 89 17.47 -7.75 0.54
CA ILE A 89 16.52 -8.38 1.45
C ILE A 89 17.12 -8.43 2.88
N GLN A 90 16.39 -7.87 3.83
CA GLN A 90 16.76 -7.85 5.24
C GLN A 90 15.88 -8.78 6.07
N GLU A 91 14.62 -8.90 5.71
CA GLU A 91 13.67 -9.77 6.38
C GLU A 91 12.93 -10.61 5.35
N ALA A 92 12.75 -11.87 5.67
CA ALA A 92 11.96 -12.82 4.90
C ALA A 92 11.05 -13.60 5.86
N SER A 93 9.75 -13.68 5.54
CA SER A 93 8.81 -14.50 6.27
C SER A 93 8.02 -15.40 5.32
N LYS A 94 7.65 -16.57 5.81
CA LYS A 94 6.83 -17.52 5.10
C LYS A 94 5.54 -17.70 5.87
N ASN A 95 4.42 -17.22 5.31
CA ASN A 95 3.11 -17.29 5.97
C ASN A 95 2.43 -18.64 5.76
N THR A 96 2.58 -19.20 4.55
CA THR A 96 2.09 -20.56 4.19
C THR A 96 3.15 -21.26 3.34
N GLU A 97 2.87 -22.47 2.85
CA GLU A 97 3.82 -23.19 1.97
C GLU A 97 4.09 -22.44 0.66
N THR A 98 3.18 -21.58 0.22
CA THR A 98 3.22 -20.88 -1.06
C THR A 98 3.25 -19.35 -0.96
N GLU A 99 3.23 -18.80 0.26
CA GLU A 99 3.20 -17.36 0.50
C GLU A 99 4.47 -16.88 1.19
N TYR A 100 5.17 -15.99 0.54
CA TYR A 100 6.44 -15.42 1.00
C TYR A 100 6.35 -13.89 1.02
N PHE A 101 6.88 -13.31 2.06
CA PHE A 101 7.03 -11.86 2.17
C PHE A 101 8.50 -11.54 2.38
N TYR A 102 9.02 -10.61 1.57
CA TYR A 102 10.39 -10.12 1.65
C TYR A 102 10.36 -8.61 1.78
N THR A 103 11.23 -8.06 2.62
CA THR A 103 11.37 -6.62 2.76
C THR A 103 12.83 -6.21 2.90
N GLY A 104 13.14 -5.00 2.46
CA GLY A 104 14.47 -4.43 2.59
C GLY A 104 14.63 -3.08 1.88
N PRO A 105 15.75 -2.38 2.10
CA PRO A 105 16.05 -1.12 1.43
C PRO A 105 16.51 -1.32 -0.01
N VAL A 106 16.36 -0.28 -0.82
CA VAL A 106 17.03 -0.15 -2.11
C VAL A 106 18.48 0.28 -1.88
N VAL A 107 19.42 -0.40 -2.49
CA VAL A 107 20.84 -0.09 -2.37
C VAL A 107 21.12 1.35 -2.83
N GLY A 108 21.88 2.09 -2.03
CA GLY A 108 22.18 3.49 -2.31
C GLY A 108 21.10 4.51 -1.93
N ASN A 109 19.96 4.08 -1.37
CA ASN A 109 18.93 4.99 -0.86
C ASN A 109 18.53 4.61 0.57
N ASN A 110 18.99 5.36 1.56
CA ASN A 110 18.78 5.07 2.99
C ASN A 110 17.34 5.33 3.47
N GLU A 111 16.55 6.09 2.71
CA GLU A 111 15.15 6.39 3.02
C GLU A 111 14.20 5.54 2.16
N SER A 112 14.67 4.42 1.63
CA SER A 112 13.89 3.53 0.78
C SER A 112 13.40 2.30 1.55
N LYS A 113 12.30 1.74 1.06
CA LYS A 113 11.78 0.44 1.48
C LYS A 113 11.15 -0.28 0.28
N ALA A 114 11.49 -1.53 0.11
CA ALA A 114 10.78 -2.42 -0.79
C ALA A 114 10.06 -3.49 0.03
N ASP A 115 8.81 -3.75 -0.32
CA ASP A 115 7.97 -4.81 0.23
C ASP A 115 7.49 -5.68 -0.93
N LEU A 116 7.85 -6.98 -0.92
CA LEU A 116 7.60 -7.93 -1.99
C LEU A 116 6.79 -9.10 -1.43
N TYR A 117 5.60 -9.31 -1.95
CA TYR A 117 4.72 -10.39 -1.54
C TYR A 117 4.51 -11.36 -2.71
N LEU A 118 4.99 -12.59 -2.55
CA LEU A 118 4.89 -13.66 -3.54
C LEU A 118 3.89 -14.70 -3.07
N GLN A 119 3.00 -15.07 -3.98
CA GLN A 119 2.13 -16.24 -3.88
C GLN A 119 2.56 -17.27 -4.93
N GLU A 120 1.98 -18.48 -4.92
CA GLU A 120 2.35 -19.57 -5.80
C GLU A 120 2.51 -19.15 -7.28
N ASN A 121 1.56 -18.36 -7.80
CA ASN A 121 1.54 -17.93 -9.21
C ASN A 121 1.28 -16.42 -9.36
N SER A 122 1.54 -15.64 -8.32
CA SER A 122 1.22 -14.22 -8.31
C SER A 122 2.22 -13.45 -7.48
N PHE A 123 2.36 -12.20 -7.80
CA PHE A 123 3.25 -11.27 -7.11
C PHE A 123 2.54 -9.92 -6.92
N CYS A 124 2.75 -9.29 -5.81
CA CYS A 124 2.53 -7.86 -5.67
C CYS A 124 3.65 -7.24 -4.84
N GLY A 125 3.94 -5.97 -5.08
CA GLY A 125 5.02 -5.32 -4.36
C GLY A 125 4.96 -3.81 -4.42
N SER A 126 5.78 -3.20 -3.59
CA SER A 126 6.01 -1.77 -3.63
C SER A 126 7.49 -1.45 -3.40
N VAL A 127 7.98 -0.40 -4.06
CA VAL A 127 9.33 0.14 -3.89
C VAL A 127 9.20 1.63 -3.63
N GLY A 128 9.28 2.01 -2.37
CA GLY A 128 9.27 3.40 -1.94
C GLY A 128 10.69 3.97 -1.95
N LEU A 129 10.87 5.12 -2.61
CA LEU A 129 12.12 5.86 -2.64
C LEU A 129 11.92 7.18 -1.91
N GLY A 130 12.66 7.38 -0.82
CA GLY A 130 12.71 8.65 -0.12
C GLY A 130 13.39 9.75 -0.92
N LYS A 131 13.78 10.80 -0.24
CA LYS A 131 14.46 11.95 -0.89
C LYS A 131 15.68 11.52 -1.71
N PRO A 132 15.93 12.20 -2.84
CA PRO A 132 15.19 13.35 -3.39
C PRO A 132 13.98 12.99 -4.24
N ARG A 133 13.71 11.71 -4.51
CA ARG A 133 12.66 11.30 -5.48
C ARG A 133 11.26 11.39 -4.89
N ASN A 134 11.05 10.97 -3.65
CA ASN A 134 9.74 10.96 -2.98
C ASN A 134 8.64 10.29 -3.82
N VAL A 135 8.89 9.09 -4.29
CA VAL A 135 7.97 8.30 -5.12
C VAL A 135 7.84 6.88 -4.61
N THR A 136 6.73 6.24 -4.92
CA THR A 136 6.52 4.81 -4.74
C THR A 136 6.15 4.17 -6.07
N TYR A 137 6.85 3.11 -6.43
CA TYR A 137 6.47 2.20 -7.50
C TYR A 137 5.62 1.09 -6.88
N ASN A 138 4.46 0.85 -7.45
CA ASN A 138 3.57 -0.24 -7.06
C ASN A 138 3.48 -1.24 -8.19
N ILE A 139 3.50 -2.53 -7.85
CA ILE A 139 3.41 -3.64 -8.81
C ILE A 139 2.19 -4.46 -8.43
N ARG A 140 1.25 -4.62 -9.35
CA ARG A 140 -0.01 -5.35 -9.12
C ARG A 140 -0.30 -6.32 -10.26
N PRO A 141 -0.78 -7.53 -9.97
CA PRO A 141 -1.30 -8.43 -11.00
C PRO A 141 -2.60 -7.86 -11.58
N THR A 142 -2.86 -8.21 -12.84
CA THR A 142 -4.12 -7.94 -13.52
C THR A 142 -4.81 -9.25 -13.91
N ASP A 143 -6.03 -9.18 -14.38
CA ASP A 143 -6.76 -10.34 -14.92
C ASP A 143 -6.31 -10.71 -16.35
N GLU A 144 -5.47 -9.87 -16.98
CA GLU A 144 -4.98 -10.06 -18.34
C GLU A 144 -3.83 -11.07 -18.40
N LYS A 145 -3.72 -11.72 -19.56
CA LYS A 145 -2.64 -12.67 -19.87
C LYS A 145 -1.92 -12.25 -21.15
N TYR A 146 -0.60 -12.36 -21.14
CA TYR A 146 0.26 -12.20 -22.31
C TYR A 146 1.06 -13.48 -22.50
N ASN A 147 0.87 -14.15 -23.63
CA ASN A 147 1.47 -15.47 -23.93
C ASN A 147 1.25 -16.53 -22.83
N GLY A 148 0.13 -16.45 -22.10
CA GLY A 148 -0.22 -17.36 -20.99
C GLY A 148 0.29 -16.92 -19.62
N GLU A 149 1.17 -15.92 -19.54
CA GLU A 149 1.68 -15.34 -18.31
C GLU A 149 0.77 -14.22 -17.78
N THR A 150 0.76 -14.01 -16.47
CA THR A 150 0.04 -12.90 -15.84
C THR A 150 0.66 -11.57 -16.26
N VAL A 151 -0.18 -10.64 -16.74
CA VAL A 151 0.21 -9.26 -16.96
C VAL A 151 0.17 -8.52 -15.62
N TYR A 152 1.23 -7.79 -15.35
CA TYR A 152 1.32 -6.90 -14.19
C TYR A 152 1.32 -5.46 -14.66
N ILE A 153 0.75 -4.60 -13.83
CA ILE A 153 0.89 -3.16 -13.98
C ILE A 153 1.90 -2.65 -12.96
N VAL A 154 2.89 -1.92 -13.44
CA VAL A 154 3.80 -1.14 -12.62
C VAL A 154 3.38 0.31 -12.75
N PHE A 155 3.06 0.96 -11.65
CA PHE A 155 2.70 2.38 -11.67
C PHE A 155 3.47 3.17 -10.62
N MET A 156 3.78 4.40 -10.96
CA MET A 156 4.51 5.33 -10.12
C MET A 156 3.54 6.35 -9.51
N GLN A 157 3.72 6.60 -8.21
CA GLN A 157 2.95 7.57 -7.47
C GLN A 157 3.89 8.47 -6.66
N GLY A 158 3.85 9.78 -6.91
CA GLY A 158 4.59 10.77 -6.14
C GLY A 158 3.97 11.00 -4.77
N TRP A 159 4.79 11.09 -3.72
CA TRP A 159 4.31 11.28 -2.35
C TRP A 159 3.57 12.60 -2.15
N GLU A 160 3.91 13.64 -2.90
CA GLU A 160 3.20 14.92 -2.83
C GLU A 160 1.76 14.82 -3.35
N LYS A 161 1.54 14.08 -4.43
CA LYS A 161 0.17 13.81 -4.93
C LYS A 161 -0.61 12.96 -3.95
N GLU A 162 0.01 11.91 -3.40
CA GLU A 162 -0.62 11.07 -2.40
C GLU A 162 -0.99 11.86 -1.15
N LYS A 163 -0.09 12.70 -0.66
CA LYS A 163 -0.37 13.60 0.46
C LYS A 163 -1.56 14.52 0.17
N GLN A 164 -1.61 15.16 -1.02
CA GLN A 164 -2.73 16.00 -1.42
C GLN A 164 -4.05 15.21 -1.55
N ARG A 165 -3.99 13.93 -1.94
CA ARG A 165 -5.13 13.03 -1.98
C ARG A 165 -5.63 12.74 -0.57
N LEU A 166 -4.72 12.35 0.33
CA LEU A 166 -5.05 12.05 1.73
C LEU A 166 -5.60 13.26 2.48
N GLU A 167 -5.07 14.47 2.23
CA GLU A 167 -5.58 15.71 2.83
C GLU A 167 -7.03 16.04 2.44
N LYS A 168 -7.53 15.46 1.36
CA LYS A 168 -8.92 15.64 0.88
C LYS A 168 -9.85 14.51 1.31
N MET A 169 -9.30 13.41 1.84
CA MET A 169 -10.11 12.28 2.30
C MET A 169 -10.70 12.59 3.67
N GLU A 170 -11.96 12.24 3.83
CA GLU A 170 -12.61 12.27 5.14
C GLU A 170 -12.06 11.13 6.01
N ILE A 171 -11.94 11.40 7.30
CA ILE A 171 -11.61 10.37 8.29
C ILE A 171 -12.92 9.69 8.64
N ASP A 172 -12.91 8.36 8.60
CA ASP A 172 -14.09 7.59 8.97
C ASP A 172 -14.28 7.67 10.50
N PRO A 173 -15.49 8.03 10.98
CA PRO A 173 -15.73 8.18 12.40
C PRO A 173 -15.60 6.84 13.13
N LEU A 174 -15.12 6.89 14.38
CA LEU A 174 -15.14 5.72 15.26
C LEU A 174 -16.58 5.31 15.57
N GLN A 175 -16.79 4.00 15.61
CA GLN A 175 -18.06 3.39 16.00
C GLN A 175 -17.82 2.14 16.87
N PHE A 176 -18.78 1.82 17.70
CA PHE A 176 -18.84 0.54 18.41
C PHE A 176 -20.26 0.00 18.50
N PHE A 177 -20.36 -1.29 18.71
CA PHE A 177 -21.61 -1.99 18.94
C PHE A 177 -21.55 -2.69 20.30
N LEU A 178 -22.62 -2.51 21.10
CA LEU A 178 -22.83 -3.24 22.35
C LEU A 178 -23.87 -4.31 22.08
N ILE A 179 -23.58 -5.54 22.45
CA ILE A 179 -24.45 -6.70 22.21
C ILE A 179 -24.57 -7.46 23.52
N ASN A 180 -25.77 -7.45 24.10
CA ASN A 180 -26.07 -8.17 25.34
C ASN A 180 -26.63 -9.56 25.01
N ASN A 181 -25.79 -10.59 25.09
CA ASN A 181 -26.21 -11.99 24.93
C ASN A 181 -26.51 -12.67 26.26
N ASP A 182 -26.47 -11.92 27.38
CA ASP A 182 -26.93 -12.44 28.71
C ASP A 182 -28.45 -12.29 28.86
N SER A 183 -29.04 -13.13 29.68
CA SER A 183 -30.44 -13.08 30.09
C SER A 183 -30.78 -11.96 31.09
N LYS A 184 -29.78 -11.18 31.50
CA LYS A 184 -29.90 -10.10 32.48
C LYS A 184 -29.66 -8.73 31.87
N LYS A 185 -30.21 -7.73 32.55
CA LYS A 185 -29.92 -6.33 32.26
C LYS A 185 -28.53 -5.95 32.77
N HIS A 186 -27.76 -5.23 31.95
CA HIS A 186 -26.44 -4.74 32.30
C HIS A 186 -26.30 -3.23 32.11
N VAL A 187 -25.37 -2.64 32.87
CA VAL A 187 -24.94 -1.25 32.68
C VAL A 187 -23.49 -1.25 32.20
N MET A 188 -23.26 -0.57 31.09
CA MET A 188 -21.93 -0.44 30.50
C MET A 188 -21.51 1.02 30.38
N SER A 189 -20.34 1.35 30.91
CA SER A 189 -19.68 2.65 30.71
C SER A 189 -18.61 2.51 29.65
N ILE A 190 -18.66 3.38 28.65
CA ILE A 190 -17.65 3.46 27.59
C ILE A 190 -17.00 4.82 27.66
N GLU A 191 -15.66 4.84 27.76
CA GLU A 191 -14.87 6.04 27.63
C GLU A 191 -13.76 5.83 26.58
N ILE A 192 -13.62 6.80 25.65
CA ILE A 192 -12.66 6.72 24.55
C ILE A 192 -11.63 7.83 24.73
N PHE A 193 -10.37 7.46 24.68
CA PHE A 193 -9.24 8.38 24.83
C PHE A 193 -8.44 8.46 23.53
N ASP A 194 -8.02 9.66 23.17
CA ASP A 194 -7.09 9.89 22.06
C ASP A 194 -5.64 9.49 22.41
N PHE A 195 -4.73 9.65 21.47
CA PHE A 195 -3.31 9.35 21.64
C PHE A 195 -2.58 10.28 22.65
N ASN A 196 -3.20 11.40 23.05
CA ASN A 196 -2.75 12.27 24.14
C ASN A 196 -3.38 11.91 25.49
N ASN A 197 -4.11 10.79 25.56
CA ASN A 197 -4.86 10.34 26.72
C ASN A 197 -5.96 11.33 27.19
N LYS A 198 -6.49 12.12 26.24
CA LYS A 198 -7.63 13.00 26.47
C LYS A 198 -8.91 12.25 26.16
N SER A 199 -9.90 12.30 27.05
CA SER A 199 -11.24 11.72 26.81
C SER A 199 -11.94 12.51 25.68
N VAL A 200 -12.32 11.81 24.63
CA VAL A 200 -13.03 12.33 23.45
C VAL A 200 -14.49 11.90 23.41
N PHE A 201 -14.82 10.84 24.15
CA PHE A 201 -16.18 10.33 24.27
C PHE A 201 -16.35 9.64 25.62
N LYS A 202 -17.52 9.83 26.27
CA LYS A 202 -17.89 9.12 27.48
C LYS A 202 -19.41 9.01 27.59
N GLU A 203 -19.90 7.79 27.71
CA GLU A 203 -21.34 7.54 27.86
C GLU A 203 -21.62 6.26 28.66
N ASN A 204 -22.79 6.20 29.30
CA ASN A 204 -23.29 5.02 29.99
C ASN A 204 -24.51 4.48 29.26
N TYR A 205 -24.51 3.18 29.05
CA TYR A 205 -25.57 2.43 28.38
C TYR A 205 -26.21 1.46 29.35
N THR A 206 -27.55 1.37 29.32
CA THR A 206 -28.27 0.30 29.97
C THR A 206 -28.79 -0.62 28.91
N MET A 207 -28.43 -1.88 28.95
CA MET A 207 -28.79 -2.88 27.95
C MET A 207 -29.73 -3.90 28.52
N ASP A 208 -30.90 -4.04 27.93
CA ASP A 208 -31.82 -5.14 28.23
C ASP A 208 -31.30 -6.48 27.66
N PRO A 209 -31.78 -7.64 28.12
CA PRO A 209 -31.43 -8.93 27.52
C PRO A 209 -31.64 -8.93 26.00
N GLU A 210 -30.68 -9.52 25.25
CA GLU A 210 -30.70 -9.64 23.79
C GLU A 210 -30.72 -8.30 23.04
N GLU A 211 -30.46 -7.18 23.73
CA GLU A 211 -30.40 -5.87 23.11
C GLU A 211 -29.07 -5.62 22.40
N GLN A 212 -29.18 -4.96 21.26
CA GLN A 212 -28.01 -4.43 20.50
C GLN A 212 -28.13 -2.90 20.41
N ILE A 213 -27.08 -2.21 20.80
CA ILE A 213 -26.95 -0.75 20.75
C ILE A 213 -25.79 -0.39 19.82
N SER A 214 -26.04 0.52 18.86
CA SER A 214 -25.01 1.15 18.04
C SER A 214 -24.61 2.48 18.66
N SER A 215 -23.31 2.75 18.77
CA SER A 215 -22.83 4.07 19.19
C SER A 215 -23.21 5.16 18.20
N PRO A 216 -23.25 6.43 18.61
CA PRO A 216 -23.19 7.53 17.66
C PRO A 216 -21.88 7.47 16.85
N LYS A 217 -21.84 8.19 15.73
CA LYS A 217 -20.60 8.43 14.99
C LYS A 217 -19.74 9.41 15.80
N ILE A 218 -18.53 8.99 16.15
CA ILE A 218 -17.60 9.75 16.98
C ILE A 218 -16.51 10.30 16.09
N ASN A 219 -16.49 11.62 15.90
CA ASN A 219 -15.46 12.26 15.10
C ASN A 219 -14.06 12.02 15.72
N ALA A 220 -13.13 11.62 14.90
CA ALA A 220 -11.78 11.27 15.28
C ALA A 220 -10.75 11.90 14.33
N GLU A 221 -9.53 12.09 14.81
CA GLU A 221 -8.36 12.33 13.98
C GLU A 221 -7.70 10.98 13.65
N LEU A 222 -6.82 10.95 12.65
CA LEU A 222 -6.04 9.73 12.36
C LEU A 222 -5.23 9.29 13.57
N GLY A 223 -5.32 8.02 13.92
CA GLY A 223 -4.53 7.47 15.01
C GLY A 223 -5.20 6.35 15.79
N GLN A 224 -4.54 5.92 16.86
CA GLN A 224 -5.06 4.90 17.77
C GLN A 224 -5.80 5.54 18.93
N TYR A 225 -6.99 5.01 19.22
CA TYR A 225 -7.84 5.40 20.32
C TYR A 225 -7.97 4.24 21.30
N ARG A 226 -7.84 4.53 22.60
CA ARG A 226 -8.04 3.56 23.67
C ARG A 226 -9.48 3.62 24.17
N HIS A 227 -10.19 2.51 24.04
CA HIS A 227 -11.53 2.34 24.59
C HIS A 227 -11.42 1.68 25.96
N GLU A 228 -11.92 2.34 26.99
CA GLU A 228 -12.10 1.79 28.32
C GLU A 228 -13.59 1.41 28.50
N ILE A 229 -13.81 0.16 28.85
CA ILE A 229 -15.12 -0.46 28.91
C ILE A 229 -15.33 -0.97 30.33
N ILE A 230 -16.36 -0.51 31.03
CA ILE A 230 -16.66 -0.94 32.39
C ILE A 230 -18.05 -1.55 32.43
N LEU A 231 -18.13 -2.85 32.72
CA LEU A 231 -19.39 -3.59 32.90
C LEU A 231 -19.80 -3.61 34.37
N ASP A 232 -21.02 -3.18 34.68
CA ASP A 232 -21.68 -3.21 36.00
C ASP A 232 -20.85 -2.59 37.14
N ASN A 233 -20.00 -1.63 36.83
CA ASN A 233 -18.99 -1.03 37.73
C ASN A 233 -18.05 -2.07 38.40
N LYS A 234 -17.85 -3.23 37.80
CA LYS A 234 -17.06 -4.33 38.38
C LYS A 234 -15.93 -4.80 37.50
N PHE A 235 -16.14 -4.90 36.18
CA PHE A 235 -15.19 -5.45 35.27
C PHE A 235 -14.73 -4.35 34.30
N THR A 236 -13.42 -4.16 34.17
CA THR A 236 -12.81 -3.17 33.29
C THR A 236 -12.03 -3.87 32.20
N PHE A 237 -12.26 -3.45 30.97
CA PHE A 237 -11.57 -3.94 29.77
C PHE A 237 -11.01 -2.76 28.99
N GLU A 238 -9.93 -2.99 28.27
CA GLU A 238 -9.35 -2.00 27.37
C GLU A 238 -9.13 -2.59 25.98
N GLN A 239 -9.45 -1.79 24.95
CA GLN A 239 -9.17 -2.13 23.56
C GLN A 239 -8.67 -0.91 22.80
N LYS A 240 -7.65 -1.11 21.96
CA LYS A 240 -7.18 -0.08 21.03
C LYS A 240 -7.84 -0.28 19.68
N ILE A 241 -8.34 0.82 19.13
CA ILE A 241 -9.06 0.89 17.84
C ILE A 241 -8.42 1.99 17.02
N LYS A 242 -8.20 1.71 15.74
CA LYS A 242 -7.61 2.65 14.77
C LYS A 242 -8.70 3.47 14.08
N ALA A 243 -8.53 4.80 14.08
CA ALA A 243 -9.24 5.70 13.16
C ALA A 243 -8.40 5.88 11.89
N ASP A 244 -9.01 5.69 10.73
CA ASP A 244 -8.36 5.77 9.43
C ASP A 244 -9.24 6.54 8.42
N TYR A 245 -8.74 6.75 7.22
CA TYR A 245 -9.49 7.40 6.16
C TYR A 245 -10.66 6.53 5.69
N ALA A 246 -11.76 7.18 5.31
CA ALA A 246 -12.88 6.53 4.62
C ALA A 246 -12.47 6.19 3.19
N ALA A 247 -11.99 4.97 2.97
CA ALA A 247 -11.53 4.49 1.66
C ALA A 247 -12.00 3.05 1.44
N ASP A 248 -12.08 2.64 0.17
CA ASP A 248 -12.57 1.31 -0.24
C ASP A 248 -11.81 0.12 0.37
N VAL A 249 -10.59 0.33 0.86
CA VAL A 249 -9.72 -0.71 1.43
C VAL A 249 -9.25 -0.43 2.84
N ASN A 250 -9.41 0.79 3.34
CA ASN A 250 -9.05 1.19 4.70
C ASN A 250 -10.17 2.06 5.25
N SER A 251 -10.75 1.66 6.35
CA SER A 251 -11.66 2.48 7.15
C SER A 251 -11.33 2.32 8.62
N SER A 252 -11.93 3.15 9.46
CA SER A 252 -11.78 3.02 10.89
C SER A 252 -12.24 1.64 11.36
N GLU A 253 -11.50 1.08 12.29
CA GLU A 253 -11.89 -0.17 12.92
C GLU A 253 -13.19 0.01 13.73
N ILE A 254 -14.06 -0.98 13.69
CA ILE A 254 -15.32 -1.02 14.42
C ILE A 254 -15.15 -2.00 15.58
N LEU A 255 -15.44 -1.54 16.80
CA LEU A 255 -15.39 -2.37 18.00
C LEU A 255 -16.74 -3.02 18.28
N TYR A 256 -16.77 -4.34 18.41
CA TYR A 256 -17.91 -5.12 18.87
C TYR A 256 -17.65 -5.58 20.30
N ILE A 257 -18.60 -5.29 21.19
CA ILE A 257 -18.53 -5.61 22.62
C ILE A 257 -19.69 -6.53 22.95
N TYR A 258 -19.38 -7.81 23.17
CA TYR A 258 -20.37 -8.85 23.49
C TYR A 258 -20.37 -9.09 24.99
N VAL A 259 -21.53 -8.95 25.62
CA VAL A 259 -21.76 -9.36 27.02
C VAL A 259 -22.35 -10.75 27.00
N SER A 260 -21.89 -11.61 27.91
CA SER A 260 -22.35 -12.99 28.06
C SER A 260 -22.61 -13.35 29.54
N ASP A 261 -23.30 -14.46 29.76
CA ASP A 261 -23.57 -15.02 31.08
C ASP A 261 -22.41 -15.82 31.66
N ASP A 262 -21.26 -15.88 30.95
CA ASP A 262 -20.05 -16.54 31.43
C ASP A 262 -19.36 -15.66 32.51
N PRO A 263 -19.34 -16.10 33.78
CA PRO A 263 -18.78 -15.30 34.86
C PRO A 263 -17.25 -15.17 34.80
N GLU A 264 -16.57 -16.04 34.05
CA GLU A 264 -15.11 -15.99 33.86
C GLU A 264 -14.74 -15.05 32.70
N ASN A 265 -15.61 -14.96 31.68
CA ASN A 265 -15.41 -14.12 30.49
C ASN A 265 -16.70 -13.33 30.17
N PRO A 266 -17.09 -12.38 31.05
CA PRO A 266 -18.36 -11.69 30.90
C PRO A 266 -18.41 -10.73 29.70
N VAL A 267 -17.24 -10.41 29.11
CA VAL A 267 -17.13 -9.55 27.93
C VAL A 267 -16.15 -10.17 26.92
N THR A 268 -16.58 -10.25 25.67
CA THR A 268 -15.73 -10.59 24.53
C THR A 268 -15.66 -9.39 23.60
N LEU A 269 -14.44 -9.07 23.11
CA LEU A 269 -14.18 -7.95 22.21
C LEU A 269 -13.84 -8.47 20.80
N GLY A 270 -14.51 -7.93 19.80
CA GLY A 270 -14.24 -8.20 18.38
C GLY A 270 -13.91 -6.91 17.64
N ILE A 271 -13.04 -6.98 16.65
CA ILE A 271 -12.71 -5.86 15.78
C ILE A 271 -13.03 -6.25 14.34
N ALA A 272 -13.69 -5.36 13.61
CA ALA A 272 -13.88 -5.47 12.19
C ALA A 272 -13.39 -4.19 11.51
N VAL A 273 -12.98 -4.31 10.24
CA VAL A 273 -12.73 -3.19 9.34
C VAL A 273 -13.90 -3.18 8.36
N ALA A 274 -14.54 -2.02 8.17
CA ALA A 274 -15.71 -1.85 7.32
C ALA A 274 -15.35 -1.92 5.82
#